data_bdcad4b6496470dfa62dce26520cbe86
#
_entry.id   bdcad4b6496470dfa62dce26520cbe86
#
_cell.length_a   1.000
_cell.length_b   1.000
_cell.length_c   1.000
_cell.angle_alpha   90.00
_cell.angle_beta   90.00
_cell.angle_gamma   90.00
#
_symmetry.space_group_name_H-M   'P 1'
#
loop_
_entity.id
_entity.type
_entity.pdbx_description
1 polymer ?
#
loop_
_entity_poly.entity_id
_entity_poly.type
_entity_poly.pdbx_seq_one_letter_code
_entity_poly.pdbx_strand_id
1 'polypeptide(L)'
;MAPSTLRSGPKQVSRQVVLKPGHSPLDWAALTKNPNNRLRGKDAPDQFVRVTPSQLKRQNGRKGRDAWTVYQGKVYNITPYLPFHPGGEGEILRGAGKDSTKLFVETHPWVNWDGMLGECLIGLLVAEGEGMESANDEGGRLDDMD
;
A
#
# COMPACT_ATOMS: atom_id res chain seq x y z
N MET A 1 -31.13 -19.52 -13.06
CA MET A 1 -30.80 -19.08 -12.98
C MET A 1 -30.35 -18.69 -13.19
N ALA A 2 -30.18 -18.61 -13.04
CA ALA A 2 -29.58 -17.99 -12.92
C ALA A 2 -29.00 -17.74 -13.01
N PRO A 3 -28.90 -17.85 -12.96
CA PRO A 3 -28.14 -17.37 -12.75
C PRO A 3 -27.35 -17.18 -12.97
N SER A 4 -27.19 -17.35 -12.96
CA SER A 4 -26.45 -16.90 -12.85
C SER A 4 -25.87 -16.47 -13.12
N THR A 5 -25.82 -16.56 -13.31
CA THR A 5 -25.46 -15.90 -13.37
C THR A 5 -24.97 -15.34 -13.23
N LEU A 6 -24.85 -15.44 -12.89
CA LEU A 6 -24.47 -14.74 -12.46
C LEU A 6 -23.61 -14.63 -12.44
N ARG A 7 -23.33 -14.95 -12.49
CA ARG A 7 -22.48 -14.82 -12.23
C ARG A 7 -21.69 -14.39 -12.76
N SER A 8 -21.56 -14.27 -13.04
CA SER A 8 -20.85 -13.63 -13.26
C SER A 8 -20.23 -13.01 -13.17
N GLY A 9 -20.13 -13.02 -13.20
CA GLY A 9 -19.58 -12.35 -12.83
C GLY A 9 -18.83 -12.24 -12.55
N PRO A 10 -18.75 -12.24 -12.11
CA PRO A 10 -18.06 -11.98 -11.61
C PRO A 10 -17.21 -12.20 -11.65
N LYS A 11 -17.03 -12.37 -11.67
CA LYS A 11 -16.29 -12.51 -11.44
C LYS A 11 -15.41 -12.24 -11.04
N GLN A 12 -14.99 -12.19 -11.17
CA GLN A 12 -14.27 -11.88 -10.54
C GLN A 12 -14.09 -11.50 -9.57
N VAL A 13 -14.93 -11.54 -9.59
CA VAL A 13 -14.95 -11.10 -8.32
C VAL A 13 -14.07 -11.81 -7.46
N SER A 14 -13.47 -11.12 -6.68
CA SER A 14 -12.54 -11.67 -5.82
C SER A 14 -13.16 -12.65 -4.89
N ARG A 15 -12.53 -13.74 -4.70
CA ARG A 15 -12.88 -14.63 -3.66
C ARG A 15 -12.30 -14.12 -2.37
N GLN A 16 -13.11 -14.11 -1.35
CA GLN A 16 -12.61 -13.75 -0.04
C GLN A 16 -11.95 -14.96 0.58
N VAL A 17 -10.87 -14.72 1.29
CA VAL A 17 -10.19 -15.77 2.01
C VAL A 17 -10.66 -15.76 3.46
N VAL A 18 -10.46 -16.86 4.15
CA VAL A 18 -10.76 -16.93 5.57
C VAL A 18 -9.61 -16.26 6.32
N LEU A 19 -9.92 -15.18 7.00
CA LEU A 19 -8.92 -14.45 7.76
C LEU A 19 -8.74 -15.10 9.13
N LYS A 20 -7.52 -15.04 9.62
CA LYS A 20 -7.23 -15.59 10.95
C LYS A 20 -7.95 -14.77 12.02
N PRO A 21 -8.24 -15.37 13.17
CA PRO A 21 -8.82 -14.60 14.27
C PRO A 21 -7.96 -13.40 14.61
N GLY A 22 -8.61 -12.29 14.93
CA GLY A 22 -7.91 -11.05 15.23
C GLY A 22 -7.60 -10.20 14.02
N HIS A 23 -8.08 -10.60 12.83
CA HIS A 23 -7.77 -9.89 11.59
C HIS A 23 -9.01 -9.48 10.81
N SER A 24 -10.11 -9.22 11.51
CA SER A 24 -11.34 -8.75 10.87
C SER A 24 -11.25 -7.26 10.52
N PRO A 25 -12.18 -6.73 9.72
CA PRO A 25 -12.23 -5.29 9.49
C PRO A 25 -12.36 -4.47 10.77
N LEU A 26 -13.09 -4.97 11.78
CA LEU A 26 -13.18 -4.28 13.05
C LEU A 26 -11.85 -4.29 13.79
N ASP A 27 -11.10 -5.38 13.69
CA ASP A 27 -9.78 -5.46 14.31
C ASP A 27 -8.83 -4.45 13.66
N TRP A 28 -8.91 -4.30 12.34
CA TRP A 28 -8.11 -3.30 11.65
C TRP A 28 -8.48 -1.89 12.10
N ALA A 29 -9.79 -1.62 12.19
CA ALA A 29 -10.24 -0.30 12.62
C ALA A 29 -9.75 0.02 14.03
N ALA A 30 -9.77 -0.96 14.93
CA ALA A 30 -9.26 -0.74 16.29
C ALA A 30 -7.78 -0.45 16.28
N LEU A 31 -7.02 -1.15 15.42
CA LEU A 31 -5.59 -0.94 15.32
C LEU A 31 -5.27 0.45 14.81
N THR A 32 -6.00 0.93 13.81
CA THR A 32 -5.75 2.27 13.26
C THR A 32 -6.09 3.39 14.25
N LYS A 33 -7.00 3.13 15.19
CA LYS A 33 -7.37 4.12 16.19
C LYS A 33 -6.44 4.16 17.39
N ASN A 34 -5.56 3.18 17.51
CA ASN A 34 -4.62 3.14 18.62
C ASN A 34 -3.58 4.23 18.39
N PRO A 35 -3.42 5.20 19.30
CA PRO A 35 -2.46 6.28 19.10
C PRO A 35 -1.01 5.83 19.06
N ASN A 36 -0.75 4.61 19.52
CA ASN A 36 0.60 4.06 19.51
C ASN A 36 0.84 3.11 18.35
N ASN A 37 -0.03 3.14 17.33
CA ASN A 37 0.15 2.23 16.21
C ASN A 37 1.44 2.55 15.46
N ARG A 38 1.96 1.55 14.75
CA ARG A 38 3.17 1.69 13.96
C ARG A 38 2.92 1.24 12.54
N LEU A 39 1.81 1.71 12.00
CA LEU A 39 1.35 1.21 10.71
C LEU A 39 2.09 1.78 9.53
N ARG A 40 2.98 2.74 9.74
CA ARG A 40 3.87 3.19 8.66
C ARG A 40 5.02 2.21 8.44
N GLY A 41 5.26 1.30 9.38
CA GLY A 41 6.20 0.20 9.18
C GLY A 41 7.64 0.55 9.53
N LYS A 42 8.48 -0.48 9.48
CA LYS A 42 9.87 -0.35 9.92
C LYS A 42 10.76 0.39 8.92
N ASP A 43 10.38 0.41 7.65
CA ASP A 43 11.21 1.03 6.62
C ASP A 43 10.86 2.50 6.38
N ALA A 44 9.87 3.03 7.08
CA ALA A 44 9.43 4.40 6.88
C ALA A 44 10.21 5.35 7.77
N PRO A 45 10.65 6.50 7.23
CA PRO A 45 11.20 7.55 8.07
C PRO A 45 10.11 8.12 8.98
N ASP A 46 10.51 8.86 10.02
CA ASP A 46 9.54 9.42 10.95
C ASP A 46 8.65 10.48 10.32
N GLN A 47 9.11 11.13 9.28
CA GLN A 47 8.35 12.17 8.61
C GLN A 47 7.84 11.68 7.27
N PHE A 48 6.78 12.29 6.76
CA PHE A 48 6.34 12.00 5.39
C PHE A 48 7.44 12.41 4.43
N VAL A 49 7.61 11.63 3.38
CA VAL A 49 8.72 11.82 2.46
C VAL A 49 8.24 11.84 1.02
N ARG A 50 9.12 12.27 0.14
CA ARG A 50 8.91 12.16 -1.29
C ARG A 50 9.53 10.85 -1.74
N VAL A 51 8.80 10.10 -2.51
CA VAL A 51 9.23 8.78 -2.95
C VAL A 51 9.27 8.76 -4.46
N THR A 52 10.40 8.36 -5.03
CA THR A 52 10.53 8.24 -6.48
C THR A 52 10.06 6.86 -6.93
N PRO A 53 9.76 6.70 -8.23
CA PRO A 53 9.41 5.38 -8.73
C PRO A 53 10.47 4.31 -8.46
N SER A 54 11.75 4.68 -8.50
CA SER A 54 12.82 3.72 -8.20
C SER A 54 12.79 3.27 -6.75
N GLN A 55 12.55 4.21 -5.84
CA GLN A 55 12.44 3.88 -4.42
C GLN A 55 11.21 3.02 -4.16
N LEU A 56 10.10 3.37 -4.79
CA LEU A 56 8.88 2.60 -4.66
C LEU A 56 9.10 1.16 -5.14
N LYS A 57 9.76 0.99 -6.26
CA LYS A 57 9.97 -0.32 -6.83
C LYS A 57 10.78 -1.22 -5.91
N ARG A 58 11.68 -0.65 -5.12
CA ARG A 58 12.46 -1.44 -4.17
C ARG A 58 11.63 -1.90 -2.98
N GLN A 59 10.56 -1.18 -2.66
CA GLN A 59 9.69 -1.54 -1.53
C GLN A 59 8.56 -2.45 -2.03
N ASN A 60 8.94 -3.64 -2.46
CA ASN A 60 8.02 -4.57 -3.10
C ASN A 60 7.61 -5.75 -2.22
N GLY A 61 7.95 -5.71 -0.94
CA GLY A 61 7.57 -6.77 -0.01
C GLY A 61 8.45 -8.00 -0.04
N ARG A 62 9.55 -7.95 -0.79
CA ARG A 62 10.45 -9.11 -0.89
C ARG A 62 11.71 -8.87 -0.07
N LYS A 63 12.35 -9.96 0.31
CA LYS A 63 13.62 -9.92 1.02
C LYS A 63 13.56 -9.13 2.30
N GLY A 64 12.44 -9.25 3.01
CA GLY A 64 12.27 -8.58 4.29
C GLY A 64 11.90 -7.12 4.21
N ARG A 65 11.71 -6.58 2.99
CA ARG A 65 11.31 -5.18 2.86
C ARG A 65 9.80 -5.04 2.98
N ASP A 66 9.37 -3.88 3.48
CA ASP A 66 7.95 -3.58 3.49
C ASP A 66 7.44 -3.41 2.05
N ALA A 67 6.17 -3.67 1.86
CA ALA A 67 5.52 -3.49 0.57
C ALA A 67 4.82 -2.13 0.57
N TRP A 68 5.29 -1.23 -0.29
CA TRP A 68 4.66 0.08 -0.47
C TRP A 68 3.91 0.07 -1.79
N THR A 69 2.85 0.86 -1.87
CA THR A 69 2.12 1.03 -3.12
C THR A 69 1.65 2.48 -3.22
N VAL A 70 1.19 2.88 -4.40
CA VAL A 70 0.70 4.23 -4.62
C VAL A 70 -0.77 4.18 -4.97
N TYR A 71 -1.53 5.09 -4.39
CA TYR A 71 -2.91 5.34 -4.77
C TYR A 71 -3.11 6.84 -4.91
N GLN A 72 -3.43 7.27 -6.13
CA GLN A 72 -3.67 8.68 -6.45
C GLN A 72 -2.53 9.59 -5.96
N GLY A 73 -1.30 9.19 -6.24
CA GLY A 73 -0.12 9.98 -5.96
C GLY A 73 0.41 9.87 -4.52
N LYS A 74 -0.28 9.15 -3.64
CA LYS A 74 0.15 8.98 -2.26
C LYS A 74 0.71 7.60 -2.07
N VAL A 75 1.78 7.51 -1.29
CA VAL A 75 2.48 6.24 -1.05
C VAL A 75 2.06 5.69 0.31
N TYR A 76 1.66 4.43 0.32
CA TYR A 76 1.19 3.76 1.54
C TYR A 76 1.96 2.48 1.76
N ASN A 77 2.18 2.13 3.02
CA ASN A 77 2.77 0.84 3.38
C ASN A 77 1.64 -0.16 3.57
N ILE A 78 1.56 -1.16 2.71
CA ILE A 78 0.48 -2.14 2.82
C ILE A 78 0.86 -3.36 3.66
N THR A 79 2.11 -3.47 4.08
CA THR A 79 2.56 -4.63 4.85
C THR A 79 1.72 -4.87 6.12
N PRO A 80 1.43 -3.85 6.95
CA PRO A 80 0.63 -4.12 8.13
C PRO A 80 -0.80 -4.57 7.83
N TYR A 81 -1.31 -4.21 6.66
CA TYR A 81 -2.68 -4.55 6.30
C TYR A 81 -2.80 -5.92 5.64
N LEU A 82 -1.71 -6.51 5.19
CA LEU A 82 -1.78 -7.76 4.43
C LEU A 82 -2.64 -8.83 5.10
N PRO A 83 -2.48 -9.11 6.39
CA PRO A 83 -3.28 -10.17 7.01
C PRO A 83 -4.74 -9.81 7.21
N PHE A 84 -5.11 -8.53 7.01
CA PHE A 84 -6.49 -8.09 7.17
C PHE A 84 -7.24 -7.98 5.84
N HIS A 85 -6.55 -8.19 4.71
CA HIS A 85 -7.15 -7.97 3.39
C HIS A 85 -8.10 -9.11 3.05
N PRO A 86 -9.40 -8.84 2.85
CA PRO A 86 -10.36 -9.92 2.57
C PRO A 86 -10.07 -10.71 1.32
N GLY A 87 -9.43 -10.09 0.33
CA GLY A 87 -9.05 -10.78 -0.90
C GLY A 87 -7.78 -11.60 -0.76
N GLY A 88 -7.12 -11.55 0.39
CA GLY A 88 -5.88 -12.28 0.64
C GLY A 88 -4.64 -11.46 0.37
N GLU A 89 -3.52 -11.90 0.93
CA GLU A 89 -2.26 -11.18 0.77
C GLU A 89 -1.80 -11.17 -0.67
N GLY A 90 -1.99 -12.27 -1.37
CA GLY A 90 -1.52 -12.36 -2.75
C GLY A 90 -2.17 -11.34 -3.67
N GLU A 91 -3.45 -11.06 -3.45
CA GLU A 91 -4.15 -10.09 -4.29
C GLU A 91 -3.65 -8.68 -4.06
N ILE A 92 -3.50 -8.28 -2.82
CA ILE A 92 -3.06 -6.90 -2.54
C ILE A 92 -1.58 -6.73 -2.91
N LEU A 93 -0.77 -7.78 -2.81
CA LEU A 93 0.64 -7.70 -3.17
C LEU A 93 0.86 -7.49 -4.67
N ARG A 94 -0.17 -7.65 -5.49
CA ARG A 94 -0.06 -7.34 -6.92
C ARG A 94 0.31 -5.88 -7.14
N GLY A 95 -0.01 -5.00 -6.21
CA GLY A 95 0.33 -3.60 -6.31
C GLY A 95 1.61 -3.20 -5.61
N ALA A 96 2.32 -4.15 -4.99
CA ALA A 96 3.52 -3.82 -4.22
C ALA A 96 4.62 -3.28 -5.13
N GLY A 97 5.19 -2.15 -4.75
CA GLY A 97 6.24 -1.50 -5.53
C GLY A 97 5.73 -0.77 -6.77
N LYS A 98 4.43 -0.56 -6.88
CA LYS A 98 3.80 -0.01 -8.08
C LYS A 98 2.72 0.98 -7.72
N ASP A 99 2.24 1.69 -8.74
CA ASP A 99 1.04 2.51 -8.61
C ASP A 99 -0.18 1.61 -8.78
N SER A 100 -1.00 1.51 -7.76
CA SER A 100 -2.16 0.64 -7.73
C SER A 100 -3.46 1.36 -8.04
N THR A 101 -3.41 2.64 -8.42
CA THR A 101 -4.63 3.42 -8.61
C THR A 101 -5.59 2.73 -9.58
N LYS A 102 -5.10 2.35 -10.74
CA LYS A 102 -5.95 1.73 -11.76
C LYS A 102 -6.46 0.37 -11.29
N LEU A 103 -5.57 -0.45 -10.74
CA LEU A 103 -5.95 -1.77 -10.26
C LEU A 103 -7.03 -1.67 -9.19
N PHE A 104 -6.87 -0.74 -8.24
CA PHE A 104 -7.84 -0.58 -7.17
C PHE A 104 -9.19 -0.11 -7.70
N VAL A 105 -9.18 0.90 -8.57
CA VAL A 105 -10.41 1.43 -9.12
C VAL A 105 -11.17 0.37 -9.92
N GLU A 106 -10.46 -0.48 -10.63
CA GLU A 106 -11.10 -1.55 -11.41
C GLU A 106 -11.64 -2.66 -10.52
N THR A 107 -11.02 -2.89 -9.37
CA THR A 107 -11.37 -4.04 -8.54
C THR A 107 -12.47 -3.71 -7.54
N HIS A 108 -12.35 -2.60 -6.82
CA HIS A 108 -13.35 -2.26 -5.80
C HIS A 108 -13.39 -0.74 -5.57
N PRO A 109 -13.92 0.00 -6.53
CA PRO A 109 -13.89 1.46 -6.44
C PRO A 109 -14.70 2.03 -5.28
N TRP A 110 -15.57 1.23 -4.66
CA TRP A 110 -16.38 1.70 -3.56
C TRP A 110 -15.66 1.72 -2.22
N VAL A 111 -14.44 1.18 -2.15
CA VAL A 111 -13.71 1.13 -0.89
C VAL A 111 -13.01 2.47 -0.66
N ASN A 112 -13.08 2.97 0.57
CA ASN A 112 -12.42 4.22 0.94
C ASN A 112 -10.98 3.92 1.33
N TRP A 113 -10.07 4.05 0.36
CA TRP A 113 -8.66 3.74 0.55
C TRP A 113 -8.04 4.61 1.64
N ASP A 114 -8.27 5.95 1.55
CA ASP A 114 -7.65 6.86 2.51
C ASP A 114 -8.17 6.61 3.92
N GLY A 115 -9.43 6.27 4.06
CA GLY A 115 -9.98 5.97 5.38
C GLY A 115 -9.42 4.69 5.97
N MET A 116 -9.14 3.71 5.13
CA MET A 116 -8.60 2.43 5.61
C MET A 116 -7.12 2.48 5.86
N LEU A 117 -6.37 3.13 5.00
CA LEU A 117 -4.90 3.07 5.02
C LEU A 117 -4.22 4.39 5.37
N GLY A 118 -5.00 5.37 5.83
CA GLY A 118 -4.42 6.67 6.15
C GLY A 118 -3.30 6.61 7.18
N GLU A 119 -3.39 5.70 8.15
CA GLU A 119 -2.33 5.55 9.15
C GLU A 119 -1.08 4.87 8.59
N CYS A 120 -1.16 4.37 7.37
CA CYS A 120 -0.04 3.74 6.69
C CYS A 120 0.64 4.67 5.70
N LEU A 121 0.23 5.93 5.66
CA LEU A 121 0.74 6.88 4.66
C LEU A 121 2.22 7.15 4.87
N ILE A 122 3.00 6.97 3.81
CA ILE A 122 4.45 7.19 3.83
C ILE A 122 4.78 8.58 3.30
N GLY A 123 4.09 9.00 2.24
CA GLY A 123 4.37 10.29 1.63
C GLY A 123 3.77 10.40 0.24
N LEU A 124 4.44 11.16 -0.62
CA LEU A 124 3.93 11.42 -1.98
C LEU A 124 4.89 10.84 -3.01
N LEU A 125 4.31 10.34 -4.09
CA LEU A 125 5.11 9.90 -5.24
C LEU A 125 5.53 11.13 -6.02
N VAL A 126 6.81 11.22 -6.36
CA VAL A 126 7.35 12.31 -7.15
C VAL A 126 8.17 11.72 -8.29
N ALA A 127 8.53 12.57 -9.26
CA ALA A 127 9.32 12.11 -10.39
C ALA A 127 10.74 11.76 -9.96
N GLU A 128 11.41 10.95 -10.76
CA GLU A 128 12.82 10.68 -10.51
C GLU A 128 13.55 12.01 -10.55
N GLY A 129 14.46 12.17 -9.66
CA GLY A 129 15.20 13.41 -9.57
C GLY A 129 14.59 14.43 -8.62
N GLU A 130 13.35 14.21 -8.18
CA GLU A 130 12.71 15.09 -7.23
C GLU A 130 12.57 14.43 -5.87
N GLY A 131 13.19 13.29 -5.69
CA GLY A 131 13.04 12.55 -4.46
C GLY A 131 13.95 13.02 -3.39
N MET A 132 14.19 12.09 -2.51
CA MET A 132 14.85 12.44 -1.30
C MET A 132 16.15 13.00 -1.44
N GLU A 133 16.65 12.81 -2.46
CA GLU A 133 17.82 13.31 -2.53
C GLU A 133 17.82 14.56 -2.11
N SER A 134 16.98 14.94 -2.22
CA SER A 134 16.93 16.13 -1.72
C SER A 134 17.01 16.05 -0.32
N ALA A 135 16.94 15.35 0.06
CA ALA A 135 16.98 15.46 1.43
C ALA A 135 18.30 15.06 1.94
N ASN A 136 18.60 14.87 1.10
CA ASN A 136 19.40 14.69 1.62
C ASN A 136 20.16 14.74 1.39
N ASP A 137 20.36 14.73 1.17
CA ASP A 137 20.94 14.86 1.07
C ASP A 137 21.55 14.91 0.75
N GLU A 138 21.91 14.87 0.57
CA GLU A 138 22.47 15.01 0.43
C GLU A 138 22.96 14.81 -0.13
N GLY A 139 23.45 14.76 -0.31
CA GLY A 139 23.93 14.77 -0.67
C GLY A 139 24.21 14.36 -1.56
N GLY A 140 24.39 14.19 -1.59
CA GLY A 140 24.67 14.15 -2.14
C GLY A 140 24.77 13.87 -3.08
N ARG A 141 25.16 13.94 -3.21
CA ARG A 141 25.29 14.06 -3.87
C ARG A 141 25.48 14.02 -4.71
N LEU A 142 25.91 14.02 -4.69
CA LEU A 142 26.14 14.20 -5.27
C LEU A 142 26.22 13.85 -5.94
N ASP A 143 26.57 13.77 -5.75
CA ASP A 143 26.69 13.62 -6.14
C ASP A 143 26.61 13.13 -6.72
N ASP A 144 26.96 12.95 -6.51
CA ASP A 144 26.92 12.81 -6.85
C ASP A 144 26.82 12.52 -7.59
N MET A 145 27.21 12.46 -7.62
CA MET A 145 27.20 12.58 -7.99
C MET A 145 27.15 12.46 -8.59
N ASP A 146 27.53 12.42 -8.37
CA ASP A 146 27.50 12.63 -8.56
C ASP A 146 27.41 12.58 -8.91
#